data_21e90422e104be45f4ac3fb76b461112
#
_entry.id   21e90422e104be45f4ac3fb76b461112
#
_cell.length_a   1.000
_cell.length_b   1.000
_cell.length_c   1.000
_cell.angle_alpha   90.00
_cell.angle_beta   90.00
_cell.angle_gamma   90.00
#
_symmetry.space_group_name_H-M   'P 1'
#
loop_
_entity.id
_entity.type
_entity.pdbx_description
1 polymer ?
#
loop_
_entity_poly.entity_id
_entity_poly.type
_entity_poly.pdbx_seq_one_letter_code
_entity_poly.pdbx_strand_id
1 'polypeptide(L)'
;SNPSGIVYSDETVKRFAALKPKAKDFRIFWDNAYCVHHLVDEPKLILNIIDECKKAGNENMVYVFASTSKITFPGSGVAALASSAGNLKEIAKIMEARTIGHDKLNQLRHVKYFKTAEGIKEHMKKHQVILAPKFSIVIEKLEKEIAPLGIGSWVNPKGGYFISFDSVPGCAKRIVSLCREAGVTLTGAGATYPYGKDPEDKNIRIAPSYPSVEELSQAMDIFCL
;
A
#
# COMPACT_ATOMS: atom_id res chain seq x y z
N SER A 1 -0.45 0.27 -3.31
CA SER A 1 -0.36 -1.20 -3.12
C SER A 1 -1.28 -1.75 -2.02
N ASN A 2 -1.98 -0.93 -1.25
CA ASN A 2 -3.03 -1.38 -0.32
C ASN A 2 -4.39 -1.28 -1.03
N PRO A 3 -5.18 -2.34 -1.15
CA PRO A 3 -4.98 -3.68 -0.59
C PRO A 3 -4.27 -4.69 -1.51
N SER A 4 -4.11 -4.36 -2.79
CA SER A 4 -3.84 -5.33 -3.86
C SER A 4 -2.39 -5.80 -3.97
N GLY A 5 -1.42 -5.10 -3.38
CA GLY A 5 0.01 -5.37 -3.61
C GLY A 5 0.53 -4.94 -4.99
N ILE A 6 -0.31 -4.37 -5.83
CA ILE A 6 0.02 -4.00 -7.21
C ILE A 6 0.78 -2.66 -7.24
N VAL A 7 1.81 -2.58 -8.09
CA VAL A 7 2.45 -1.35 -8.52
C VAL A 7 2.00 -1.05 -9.95
N TYR A 8 1.41 0.12 -10.18
CA TYR A 8 0.90 0.48 -11.50
C TYR A 8 1.99 0.56 -12.56
N SER A 9 1.66 0.12 -13.78
CA SER A 9 2.54 0.30 -14.94
C SER A 9 2.56 1.77 -15.38
N ASP A 10 3.60 2.14 -16.11
CA ASP A 10 3.73 3.48 -16.68
C ASP A 10 2.55 3.85 -17.58
N GLU A 11 2.07 2.86 -18.36
CA GLU A 11 0.88 3.02 -19.20
C GLU A 11 -0.37 3.32 -18.37
N THR A 12 -0.57 2.59 -17.27
CA THR A 12 -1.71 2.81 -16.37
C THR A 12 -1.65 4.22 -15.77
N VAL A 13 -0.48 4.68 -15.32
CA VAL A 13 -0.32 6.05 -14.79
C VAL A 13 -0.65 7.10 -15.87
N LYS A 14 -0.17 6.93 -17.09
CA LYS A 14 -0.48 7.81 -18.22
C LYS A 14 -1.98 7.82 -18.56
N ARG A 15 -2.64 6.67 -18.49
CA ARG A 15 -4.10 6.57 -18.69
C ARG A 15 -4.87 7.32 -17.63
N PHE A 16 -4.48 7.22 -16.34
CA PHE A 16 -5.07 8.04 -15.27
C PHE A 16 -4.87 9.53 -15.53
N ALA A 17 -3.67 9.94 -15.92
CA ALA A 17 -3.35 11.32 -16.20
C ALA A 17 -4.16 11.91 -17.38
N ALA A 18 -4.47 11.08 -18.38
CA ALA A 18 -5.20 11.47 -19.57
C ALA A 18 -6.73 11.36 -19.45
N LEU A 19 -7.27 11.03 -18.27
CA LEU A 19 -8.71 10.94 -18.05
C LEU A 19 -9.42 12.25 -18.41
N LYS A 20 -10.60 12.13 -19.00
CA LYS A 20 -11.52 13.23 -19.32
C LYS A 20 -12.84 13.03 -18.57
N PRO A 21 -12.86 13.27 -17.27
CA PRO A 21 -14.05 13.06 -16.46
C PRO A 21 -15.16 14.03 -16.83
N LYS A 22 -16.42 13.59 -16.74
CA LYS A 22 -17.59 14.46 -16.98
C LYS A 22 -17.79 15.45 -15.84
N ALA A 23 -17.48 15.07 -14.61
CA ALA A 23 -17.59 15.94 -13.45
C ALA A 23 -16.44 16.95 -13.43
N LYS A 24 -16.75 18.22 -13.33
CA LYS A 24 -15.75 19.33 -13.31
C LYS A 24 -14.88 19.32 -12.06
N ASP A 25 -15.40 18.78 -10.98
CA ASP A 25 -14.77 18.66 -9.67
C ASP A 25 -14.14 17.29 -9.42
N PHE A 26 -14.05 16.43 -10.43
CA PHE A 26 -13.37 15.13 -10.31
C PHE A 26 -11.91 15.32 -9.91
N ARG A 27 -11.47 14.55 -8.91
CA ARG A 27 -10.09 14.55 -8.43
C ARG A 27 -9.60 13.13 -8.21
N ILE A 28 -8.32 12.92 -8.46
CA ILE A 28 -7.59 11.70 -8.13
C ILE A 28 -6.85 11.93 -6.81
N PHE A 29 -7.16 11.14 -5.80
CA PHE A 29 -6.38 11.07 -4.56
C PHE A 29 -5.40 9.92 -4.72
N TRP A 30 -4.13 10.27 -4.93
CA TRP A 30 -3.04 9.33 -5.14
C TRP A 30 -2.37 9.03 -3.82
N ASP A 31 -2.76 7.93 -3.18
CA ASP A 31 -2.16 7.47 -1.93
C ASP A 31 -0.80 6.81 -2.21
N ASN A 32 0.26 7.53 -1.92
CA ASN A 32 1.64 7.11 -2.15
C ASN A 32 2.34 6.65 -0.86
N ALA A 33 1.59 6.09 0.08
CA ALA A 33 2.09 5.69 1.41
C ALA A 33 3.20 4.62 1.33
N TYR A 34 3.28 3.84 0.25
CA TYR A 34 4.24 2.74 0.09
C TYR A 34 5.30 2.98 -0.99
N CYS A 35 5.53 4.22 -1.39
CA CYS A 35 6.42 4.56 -2.52
C CYS A 35 7.88 4.09 -2.37
N VAL A 36 8.34 3.84 -1.16
CA VAL A 36 9.72 3.41 -0.86
C VAL A 36 9.81 2.04 -0.17
N HIS A 37 8.69 1.30 -0.12
CA HIS A 37 8.60 0.01 0.56
C HIS A 37 8.84 -1.13 -0.43
N HIS A 38 10.05 -1.21 -0.96
CA HIS A 38 10.43 -2.23 -1.92
C HIS A 38 10.77 -3.55 -1.23
N LEU A 39 10.38 -4.67 -1.85
CA LEU A 39 10.71 -6.03 -1.40
C LEU A 39 11.77 -6.69 -2.29
N VAL A 40 12.23 -5.99 -3.32
CA VAL A 40 13.22 -6.43 -4.32
C VAL A 40 14.35 -5.42 -4.43
N ASP A 41 15.54 -5.86 -4.86
CA ASP A 41 16.73 -5.00 -4.95
C ASP A 41 16.65 -3.99 -6.11
N GLU A 42 16.00 -4.37 -7.20
CA GLU A 42 15.79 -3.52 -8.37
C GLU A 42 14.30 -3.21 -8.57
N PRO A 43 13.74 -2.28 -7.78
CA PRO A 43 12.33 -1.96 -7.86
C PRO A 43 12.02 -1.13 -9.10
N LYS A 44 10.92 -1.45 -9.76
CA LYS A 44 10.35 -0.55 -10.75
C LYS A 44 9.74 0.66 -10.03
N LEU A 45 10.29 1.84 -10.26
CA LEU A 45 9.72 3.09 -9.75
C LEU A 45 8.46 3.43 -10.56
N ILE A 46 7.43 3.87 -9.84
CA ILE A 46 6.20 4.35 -10.47
C ILE A 46 6.42 5.74 -11.07
N LEU A 47 5.84 6.00 -12.24
CA LEU A 47 5.88 7.34 -12.84
C LEU A 47 5.27 8.40 -11.91
N ASN A 48 5.81 9.60 -11.96
CA ASN A 48 5.24 10.75 -11.25
C ASN A 48 3.92 11.17 -11.91
N ILE A 49 2.81 10.87 -11.27
CA ILE A 49 1.46 11.19 -11.77
C ILE A 49 1.25 12.69 -11.94
N ILE A 50 1.90 13.55 -11.15
CA ILE A 50 1.79 15.02 -11.29
C ILE A 50 2.36 15.47 -12.62
N ASP A 51 3.55 14.94 -12.97
CA ASP A 51 4.21 15.29 -14.25
C ASP A 51 3.40 14.77 -15.44
N GLU A 52 2.84 13.58 -15.35
CA GLU A 52 1.99 13.03 -16.41
C GLU A 52 0.67 13.80 -16.54
N CYS A 53 0.04 14.21 -15.44
CA CYS A 53 -1.14 15.08 -15.48
C CYS A 53 -0.82 16.43 -16.11
N LYS A 54 0.34 17.01 -15.80
CA LYS A 54 0.78 18.27 -16.42
C LYS A 54 0.97 18.12 -17.93
N LYS A 55 1.61 17.03 -18.39
CA LYS A 55 1.77 16.73 -19.83
C LYS A 55 0.41 16.56 -20.53
N ALA A 56 -0.57 16.00 -19.84
CA ALA A 56 -1.92 15.77 -20.36
C ALA A 56 -2.84 17.01 -20.27
N GLY A 57 -2.38 18.14 -19.72
CA GLY A 57 -3.22 19.34 -19.50
C GLY A 57 -4.21 19.20 -18.35
N ASN A 58 -4.01 18.24 -17.44
CA ASN A 58 -4.89 17.91 -16.32
C ASN A 58 -4.21 18.17 -14.96
N GLU A 59 -3.35 19.17 -14.86
CA GLU A 59 -2.49 19.43 -13.71
C GLU A 59 -3.23 19.61 -12.38
N ASN A 60 -4.49 20.09 -12.44
CA ASN A 60 -5.32 20.30 -11.25
C ASN A 60 -6.11 19.05 -10.83
N MET A 61 -5.99 17.94 -11.56
CA MET A 61 -6.82 16.76 -11.32
C MET A 61 -6.30 15.87 -10.17
N VAL A 62 -5.03 15.98 -9.80
CA VAL A 62 -4.40 15.04 -8.87
C VAL A 62 -3.91 15.68 -7.58
N TYR A 63 -4.13 14.96 -6.47
CA TYR A 63 -3.51 15.20 -5.16
C TYR A 63 -2.71 13.95 -4.77
N VAL A 64 -1.44 14.11 -4.46
CA VAL A 64 -0.54 13.03 -4.05
C VAL A 64 -0.30 13.15 -2.55
N PHE A 65 -0.49 12.06 -1.83
CA PHE A 65 -0.30 11.99 -0.39
C PHE A 65 0.82 11.01 -0.04
N ALA A 66 1.70 11.41 0.85
CA ALA A 66 2.75 10.55 1.39
C ALA A 66 2.93 10.81 2.89
N SER A 67 3.43 9.82 3.61
CA SER A 67 3.77 9.97 5.02
C SER A 67 4.89 9.04 5.45
N THR A 68 5.52 9.37 6.57
CA THR A 68 6.53 8.51 7.21
C THR A 68 5.92 7.53 8.21
N SER A 69 4.59 7.41 8.29
CA SER A 69 3.90 6.56 9.28
C SER A 69 4.33 5.09 9.24
N LYS A 70 4.73 4.60 8.07
CA LYS A 70 5.23 3.22 7.85
C LYS A 70 6.73 3.17 7.56
N ILE A 71 7.41 4.30 7.66
CA ILE A 71 8.86 4.45 7.49
C ILE A 71 9.54 4.56 8.86
N THR A 72 8.94 5.37 9.76
CA THR A 72 9.41 5.59 11.13
C THR A 72 8.37 5.13 12.15
N PHE A 73 7.62 6.07 12.74
CA PHE A 73 6.62 5.78 13.76
C PHE A 73 5.25 6.31 13.39
N PRO A 74 4.18 5.49 13.45
CA PRO A 74 2.83 5.99 13.34
C PRO A 74 2.51 6.94 14.49
N GLY A 75 1.80 8.04 14.20
CA GLY A 75 1.46 9.06 15.19
C GLY A 75 2.58 10.07 15.51
N SER A 76 3.84 9.77 15.14
CA SER A 76 4.99 10.67 15.32
C SER A 76 5.69 10.96 13.98
N GLY A 77 4.98 10.80 12.89
CA GLY A 77 5.49 10.95 11.54
C GLY A 77 5.33 12.36 10.98
N VAL A 78 5.79 12.49 9.75
CA VAL A 78 5.59 13.66 8.88
C VAL A 78 4.76 13.20 7.69
N ALA A 79 3.77 14.01 7.29
CA ALA A 79 2.99 13.79 6.07
C ALA A 79 3.23 14.93 5.08
N ALA A 80 3.09 14.62 3.81
CA ALA A 80 3.21 15.59 2.73
C ALA A 80 2.06 15.44 1.74
N LEU A 81 1.63 16.57 1.19
CA LEU A 81 0.69 16.67 0.10
C LEU A 81 1.36 17.41 -1.06
N ALA A 82 1.26 16.84 -2.25
CA ALA A 82 1.73 17.49 -3.47
C ALA A 82 0.60 17.57 -4.49
N SER A 83 0.57 18.68 -5.23
CA SER A 83 -0.41 18.94 -6.30
C SER A 83 0.06 20.13 -7.15
N SER A 84 -0.79 20.61 -8.08
CA SER A 84 -0.53 21.84 -8.79
C SER A 84 -0.44 23.05 -7.85
N ALA A 85 0.23 24.12 -8.29
CA ALA A 85 0.33 25.36 -7.52
C ALA A 85 -1.06 25.98 -7.23
N GLY A 86 -2.02 25.85 -8.15
CA GLY A 86 -3.39 26.31 -7.96
C GLY A 86 -4.09 25.57 -6.83
N ASN A 87 -4.04 24.24 -6.86
CA ASN A 87 -4.62 23.40 -5.81
C ASN A 87 -3.97 23.66 -4.45
N LEU A 88 -2.65 23.77 -4.40
CA LEU A 88 -1.93 24.03 -3.14
C LEU A 88 -2.30 25.39 -2.54
N LYS A 89 -2.50 26.42 -3.37
CA LYS A 89 -2.96 27.73 -2.91
C LYS A 89 -4.33 27.68 -2.25
N GLU A 90 -5.25 26.88 -2.79
CA GLU A 90 -6.60 26.72 -2.19
C GLU A 90 -6.54 25.91 -0.89
N ILE A 91 -5.75 24.82 -0.87
CA ILE A 91 -5.58 24.00 0.33
C ILE A 91 -4.89 24.79 1.46
N ALA A 92 -3.89 25.61 1.14
CA ALA A 92 -3.17 26.42 2.12
C ALA A 92 -4.12 27.29 2.95
N LYS A 93 -5.12 27.93 2.31
CA LYS A 93 -6.14 28.74 3.00
C LYS A 93 -6.91 27.92 4.05
N ILE A 94 -7.25 26.67 3.72
CA ILE A 94 -7.98 25.79 4.65
C ILE A 94 -7.04 25.33 5.77
N MET A 95 -5.80 25.01 5.43
CA MET A 95 -4.80 24.55 6.40
C MET A 95 -4.42 25.62 7.41
N GLU A 96 -4.30 26.88 6.98
CA GLU A 96 -4.03 28.01 7.86
C GLU A 96 -5.10 28.17 8.94
N ALA A 97 -6.37 27.98 8.60
CA ALA A 97 -7.47 28.03 9.56
C ALA A 97 -7.46 26.83 10.53
N ARG A 98 -6.97 25.68 10.08
CA ARG A 98 -6.93 24.45 10.88
C ARG A 98 -5.70 24.38 11.80
N THR A 99 -4.54 24.79 11.30
CA THR A 99 -3.25 24.59 11.96
C THR A 99 -2.31 25.73 11.59
N ILE A 100 -1.99 26.58 12.55
CA ILE A 100 -1.07 27.72 12.35
C ILE A 100 0.34 27.23 11.95
N GLY A 101 0.75 26.08 12.47
CA GLY A 101 2.04 25.47 12.13
C GLY A 101 2.04 23.97 12.42
N HIS A 102 2.84 23.26 11.65
CA HIS A 102 3.04 21.81 11.81
C HIS A 102 4.09 21.52 12.89
N ASP A 103 4.10 20.29 13.43
CA ASP A 103 5.04 19.83 14.43
C ASP A 103 6.50 19.89 13.92
N LYS A 104 7.19 20.94 14.30
CA LYS A 104 8.58 21.22 13.91
C LYS A 104 9.57 20.27 14.58
N LEU A 105 9.24 19.73 15.75
CA LEU A 105 10.10 18.76 16.44
C LEU A 105 10.13 17.44 15.68
N ASN A 106 8.97 16.95 15.23
CA ASN A 106 8.92 15.75 14.39
C ASN A 106 9.63 15.95 13.05
N GLN A 107 9.45 17.10 12.41
CA GLN A 107 10.20 17.43 11.19
C GLN A 107 11.72 17.41 11.45
N LEU A 108 12.17 18.06 12.53
CA LEU A 108 13.60 18.12 12.87
C LEU A 108 14.18 16.72 13.20
N ARG A 109 13.41 15.86 13.90
CA ARG A 109 13.80 14.47 14.16
C ARG A 109 14.09 13.72 12.85
N HIS A 110 13.17 13.82 11.88
CA HIS A 110 13.31 13.18 10.57
C HIS A 110 14.51 13.73 9.79
N VAL A 111 14.69 15.05 9.77
CA VAL A 111 15.83 15.68 9.12
C VAL A 111 17.15 15.24 9.76
N LYS A 112 17.24 15.22 11.09
CA LYS A 112 18.45 14.78 11.80
C LYS A 112 18.76 13.30 11.61
N TYR A 113 17.73 12.46 11.55
CA TYR A 113 17.90 11.02 11.38
C TYR A 113 18.28 10.64 9.96
N PHE A 114 17.52 11.09 8.99
CA PHE A 114 17.73 10.72 7.58
C PHE A 114 18.81 11.55 6.89
N LYS A 115 18.95 12.81 7.27
CA LYS A 115 19.86 13.82 6.69
C LYS A 115 19.55 14.12 5.23
N THR A 116 19.41 13.12 4.38
CA THR A 116 19.20 13.22 2.93
C THR A 116 18.14 12.20 2.45
N ALA A 117 17.73 12.33 1.20
CA ALA A 117 16.85 11.34 0.54
C ALA A 117 17.54 9.95 0.48
N GLU A 118 18.87 9.92 0.34
CA GLU A 118 19.63 8.66 0.34
C GLU A 118 19.54 7.94 1.69
N GLY A 119 19.60 8.69 2.80
CA GLY A 119 19.40 8.13 4.14
C GLY A 119 18.02 7.48 4.32
N ILE A 120 16.99 7.98 3.63
CA ILE A 120 15.68 7.31 3.62
C ILE A 120 15.78 5.97 2.88
N LYS A 121 16.43 5.92 1.72
CA LYS A 121 16.60 4.68 0.94
C LYS A 121 17.38 3.62 1.72
N GLU A 122 18.48 4.02 2.35
CA GLU A 122 19.29 3.13 3.21
C GLU A 122 18.47 2.57 4.39
N HIS A 123 17.63 3.40 5.01
CA HIS A 123 16.74 2.98 6.07
C HIS A 123 15.70 1.97 5.55
N MET A 124 15.10 2.23 4.40
CA MET A 124 14.10 1.34 3.80
C MET A 124 14.72 0.03 3.31
N LYS A 125 16.00 0.01 2.97
CA LYS A 125 16.73 -1.23 2.68
C LYS A 125 16.82 -2.15 3.90
N LYS A 126 16.95 -1.58 5.11
CA LYS A 126 16.88 -2.37 6.37
C LYS A 126 15.46 -2.94 6.59
N HIS A 127 14.42 -2.19 6.25
CA HIS A 127 13.03 -2.72 6.26
C HIS A 127 12.88 -3.89 5.28
N GLN A 128 13.42 -3.76 4.07
CA GLN A 128 13.40 -4.82 3.06
C GLN A 128 14.01 -6.13 3.59
N VAL A 129 15.17 -6.06 4.24
CA VAL A 129 15.85 -7.24 4.83
C VAL A 129 14.94 -7.97 5.84
N ILE A 130 14.13 -7.23 6.59
CA ILE A 130 13.18 -7.80 7.56
C ILE A 130 11.92 -8.35 6.88
N LEU A 131 11.40 -7.64 5.88
CA LEU A 131 10.10 -7.92 5.30
C LEU A 131 10.15 -8.94 4.16
N ALA A 132 11.15 -8.88 3.28
CA ALA A 132 11.21 -9.73 2.11
C ALA A 132 11.14 -11.24 2.45
N PRO A 133 11.85 -11.77 3.46
CA PRO A 133 11.72 -13.18 3.85
C PRO A 133 10.30 -13.56 4.26
N LYS A 134 9.58 -12.67 4.95
CA LYS A 134 8.19 -12.91 5.38
C LYS A 134 7.24 -13.02 4.18
N PHE A 135 7.43 -12.18 3.17
CA PHE A 135 6.66 -12.26 1.94
C PHE A 135 6.98 -13.53 1.14
N SER A 136 8.27 -13.91 1.09
CA SER A 136 8.70 -15.15 0.42
C SER A 136 8.02 -16.37 1.02
N ILE A 137 7.98 -16.49 2.36
CA ILE A 137 7.30 -17.60 3.04
C ILE A 137 5.84 -17.73 2.61
N VAL A 138 5.10 -16.63 2.59
CA VAL A 138 3.68 -16.66 2.18
C VAL A 138 3.55 -17.12 0.73
N ILE A 139 4.32 -16.52 -0.18
CA ILE A 139 4.27 -16.87 -1.60
C ILE A 139 4.67 -18.34 -1.83
N GLU A 140 5.76 -18.79 -1.23
CA GLU A 140 6.23 -20.19 -1.36
C GLU A 140 5.19 -21.21 -0.86
N LYS A 141 4.51 -20.92 0.27
CA LYS A 141 3.44 -21.78 0.78
C LYS A 141 2.23 -21.81 -0.15
N LEU A 142 1.80 -20.65 -0.66
CA LEU A 142 0.70 -20.58 -1.63
C LEU A 142 1.04 -21.31 -2.93
N GLU A 143 2.24 -21.13 -3.46
CA GLU A 143 2.71 -21.80 -4.69
C GLU A 143 2.79 -23.32 -4.50
N LYS A 144 3.22 -23.79 -3.33
CA LYS A 144 3.39 -25.21 -3.05
C LYS A 144 2.07 -25.92 -2.78
N GLU A 145 1.22 -25.31 -1.94
CA GLU A 145 0.04 -26.01 -1.39
C GLU A 145 -1.26 -25.65 -2.15
N ILE A 146 -1.42 -24.40 -2.60
CA ILE A 146 -2.67 -23.91 -3.21
C ILE A 146 -2.62 -23.92 -4.74
N ALA A 147 -1.47 -23.56 -5.36
CA ALA A 147 -1.38 -23.51 -6.81
C ALA A 147 -1.72 -24.84 -7.50
N PRO A 148 -1.25 -26.02 -7.01
CA PRO A 148 -1.57 -27.29 -7.65
C PRO A 148 -3.06 -27.64 -7.62
N LEU A 149 -3.81 -27.10 -6.68
CA LEU A 149 -5.24 -27.35 -6.49
C LEU A 149 -6.10 -26.43 -7.38
N GLY A 150 -5.55 -25.31 -7.87
CA GLY A 150 -6.29 -24.34 -8.67
C GLY A 150 -7.44 -23.64 -7.96
N ILE A 151 -7.42 -23.59 -6.63
CA ILE A 151 -8.51 -23.06 -5.78
C ILE A 151 -8.27 -21.62 -5.31
N GLY A 152 -7.20 -20.99 -5.75
CA GLY A 152 -6.88 -19.61 -5.38
C GLY A 152 -5.93 -18.95 -6.37
N SER A 153 -5.90 -17.64 -6.31
CA SER A 153 -4.95 -16.82 -7.07
C SER A 153 -4.46 -15.65 -6.18
N TRP A 154 -3.27 -15.16 -6.44
CA TRP A 154 -2.69 -14.09 -5.63
C TRP A 154 -1.77 -13.21 -6.44
N VAL A 155 -1.53 -12.02 -5.90
CA VAL A 155 -0.52 -11.10 -6.42
C VAL A 155 0.80 -11.36 -5.70
N ASN A 156 1.89 -11.52 -6.43
CA ASN A 156 3.24 -11.53 -5.87
C ASN A 156 3.78 -10.09 -5.82
N PRO A 157 3.70 -9.38 -4.70
CA PRO A 157 4.02 -7.97 -4.61
C PRO A 157 5.53 -7.74 -4.68
N LYS A 158 5.93 -6.69 -5.38
CA LYS A 158 7.33 -6.21 -5.41
C LYS A 158 7.58 -5.10 -4.39
N GLY A 159 6.56 -4.72 -3.62
CA GLY A 159 6.61 -3.71 -2.58
C GLY A 159 5.29 -3.58 -1.82
N GLY A 160 5.30 -2.78 -0.76
CA GLY A 160 4.16 -2.61 0.13
C GLY A 160 4.10 -3.64 1.25
N TYR A 161 2.93 -3.76 1.90
CA TYR A 161 2.74 -4.57 3.11
C TYR A 161 1.70 -5.67 2.96
N PHE A 162 1.17 -5.90 1.75
CA PHE A 162 0.01 -6.78 1.57
C PHE A 162 0.17 -7.71 0.38
N ILE A 163 -0.38 -8.90 0.55
CA ILE A 163 -0.64 -9.86 -0.52
C ILE A 163 -2.15 -9.97 -0.66
N SER A 164 -2.67 -9.75 -1.86
CA SER A 164 -4.07 -9.99 -2.18
C SER A 164 -4.23 -11.41 -2.65
N PHE A 165 -5.04 -12.17 -1.94
CA PHE A 165 -5.39 -13.56 -2.26
C PHE A 165 -6.87 -13.63 -2.60
N ASP A 166 -7.21 -14.24 -3.71
CA ASP A 166 -8.59 -14.55 -4.10
C ASP A 166 -8.80 -16.06 -4.05
N SER A 167 -9.70 -16.50 -3.19
CA SER A 167 -10.17 -17.89 -3.12
C SER A 167 -11.22 -18.19 -4.19
N VAL A 168 -11.73 -19.41 -4.21
CA VAL A 168 -12.97 -19.73 -4.91
C VAL A 168 -14.10 -18.84 -4.39
N PRO A 169 -14.99 -18.32 -5.26
CA PRO A 169 -16.11 -17.49 -4.84
C PRO A 169 -16.96 -18.11 -3.73
N GLY A 170 -17.38 -17.30 -2.77
CA GLY A 170 -18.18 -17.72 -1.61
C GLY A 170 -17.37 -18.29 -0.44
N CYS A 171 -16.03 -18.31 -0.50
CA CYS A 171 -15.21 -19.01 0.48
C CYS A 171 -14.45 -18.09 1.45
N ALA A 172 -14.22 -16.82 1.13
CA ALA A 172 -13.33 -15.96 1.91
C ALA A 172 -13.73 -15.83 3.39
N LYS A 173 -15.01 -15.60 3.68
CA LYS A 173 -15.50 -15.52 5.07
C LYS A 173 -15.30 -16.81 5.83
N ARG A 174 -15.56 -17.96 5.17
CA ARG A 174 -15.39 -19.27 5.80
C ARG A 174 -13.92 -19.55 6.09
N ILE A 175 -13.01 -19.26 5.16
CA ILE A 175 -11.56 -19.41 5.35
C ILE A 175 -11.11 -18.55 6.54
N VAL A 176 -11.49 -17.27 6.60
CA VAL A 176 -11.12 -16.36 7.70
C VAL A 176 -11.67 -16.86 9.04
N SER A 177 -12.88 -17.45 9.06
CA SER A 177 -13.48 -18.04 10.27
C SER A 177 -12.68 -19.26 10.74
N LEU A 178 -12.38 -20.20 9.84
CA LEU A 178 -11.61 -21.39 10.15
C LEU A 178 -10.20 -21.07 10.65
N CYS A 179 -9.51 -20.13 10.01
CA CYS A 179 -8.22 -19.65 10.48
C CYS A 179 -8.31 -19.11 11.91
N ARG A 180 -9.34 -18.31 12.22
CA ARG A 180 -9.56 -17.77 13.56
C ARG A 180 -9.83 -18.89 14.58
N GLU A 181 -10.64 -19.87 14.26
CA GLU A 181 -10.92 -21.04 15.10
C GLU A 181 -9.63 -21.83 15.42
N ALA A 182 -8.70 -21.88 14.45
CA ALA A 182 -7.38 -22.47 14.60
C ALA A 182 -6.32 -21.56 15.23
N GLY A 183 -6.69 -20.34 15.66
CA GLY A 183 -5.79 -19.39 16.33
C GLY A 183 -5.08 -18.39 15.40
N VAL A 184 -5.36 -18.37 14.09
CA VAL A 184 -4.77 -17.44 13.13
C VAL A 184 -5.74 -16.29 12.84
N THR A 185 -5.35 -15.07 13.22
CA THR A 185 -6.17 -13.87 12.97
C THR A 185 -5.78 -13.20 11.67
N LEU A 186 -6.70 -13.14 10.71
CA LEU A 186 -6.56 -12.43 9.45
C LEU A 186 -7.40 -11.14 9.44
N THR A 187 -7.13 -10.27 8.47
CA THR A 187 -8.05 -9.17 8.16
C THR A 187 -9.41 -9.75 7.76
N GLY A 188 -10.50 -9.19 8.28
CA GLY A 188 -11.85 -9.70 7.98
C GLY A 188 -12.13 -9.71 6.46
N ALA A 189 -12.77 -10.76 5.99
CA ALA A 189 -13.19 -10.87 4.59
C ALA A 189 -14.11 -9.68 4.21
N GLY A 190 -13.91 -9.13 3.02
CA GLY A 190 -14.63 -7.95 2.56
C GLY A 190 -14.06 -6.60 3.03
N ALA A 191 -13.13 -6.55 3.99
CA ALA A 191 -12.56 -5.29 4.50
C ALA A 191 -11.82 -4.47 3.44
N THR A 192 -11.48 -5.06 2.30
CA THR A 192 -10.83 -4.42 1.15
C THR A 192 -11.82 -3.78 0.17
N TYR A 193 -13.10 -3.95 0.39
CA TYR A 193 -14.18 -3.47 -0.48
C TYR A 193 -14.99 -2.36 0.18
N PRO A 194 -15.61 -1.47 -0.60
CA PRO A 194 -16.54 -0.48 -0.08
C PRO A 194 -17.64 -1.12 0.77
N TYR A 195 -17.94 -0.47 1.89
CA TYR A 195 -18.94 -0.96 2.87
C TYR A 195 -18.66 -2.35 3.45
N GLY A 196 -17.43 -2.86 3.33
CA GLY A 196 -17.07 -4.20 3.81
C GLY A 196 -17.72 -5.34 3.04
N LYS A 197 -18.17 -5.10 1.82
CA LYS A 197 -18.92 -6.07 1.01
C LYS A 197 -18.12 -6.45 -0.23
N ASP A 198 -17.52 -7.63 -0.22
CA ASP A 198 -17.02 -8.30 -1.40
C ASP A 198 -18.17 -9.02 -2.08
N PRO A 199 -18.58 -8.66 -3.32
CA PRO A 199 -19.70 -9.28 -4.00
C PRO A 199 -19.53 -10.77 -4.27
N GLU A 200 -18.29 -11.22 -4.44
CA GLU A 200 -17.96 -12.61 -4.73
C GLU A 200 -17.49 -13.39 -3.50
N ASP A 201 -17.32 -12.72 -2.34
CA ASP A 201 -16.82 -13.34 -1.11
C ASP A 201 -15.57 -14.20 -1.34
N LYS A 202 -14.55 -13.63 -2.03
CA LYS A 202 -13.34 -14.35 -2.43
C LYS A 202 -12.04 -13.72 -1.96
N ASN A 203 -12.04 -12.39 -1.71
CA ASN A 203 -10.79 -11.68 -1.45
C ASN A 203 -10.39 -11.71 0.03
N ILE A 204 -9.14 -12.07 0.27
CA ILE A 204 -8.49 -12.04 1.58
C ILE A 204 -7.20 -11.24 1.46
N ARG A 205 -7.04 -10.23 2.32
CA ARG A 205 -5.80 -9.47 2.41
C ARG A 205 -4.90 -10.08 3.47
N ILE A 206 -3.76 -10.62 3.04
CA ILE A 206 -2.73 -11.16 3.93
C ILE A 206 -1.71 -10.05 4.24
N ALA A 207 -1.40 -9.86 5.53
CA ALA A 207 -0.48 -8.85 6.03
C ALA A 207 0.67 -9.51 6.83
N PRO A 208 1.74 -9.98 6.17
CA PRO A 208 2.78 -10.81 6.80
C PRO A 208 3.78 -10.02 7.65
N SER A 209 3.65 -8.70 7.76
CA SER A 209 4.70 -7.85 8.33
C SER A 209 4.90 -7.98 9.85
N TYR A 210 3.84 -8.31 10.60
CA TYR A 210 3.87 -8.30 12.08
C TYR A 210 4.47 -9.55 12.72
N PRO A 211 4.03 -10.80 12.41
CA PRO A 211 4.50 -12.00 13.10
C PRO A 211 6.00 -12.27 12.84
N SER A 212 6.64 -13.07 13.67
CA SER A 212 7.98 -13.60 13.37
C SER A 212 7.94 -14.51 12.13
N VAL A 213 9.09 -14.89 11.61
CA VAL A 213 9.20 -15.82 10.47
C VAL A 213 8.60 -17.19 10.82
N GLU A 214 8.88 -17.66 12.04
CA GLU A 214 8.41 -18.95 12.57
C GLU A 214 6.89 -18.96 12.75
N GLU A 215 6.34 -17.94 13.41
CA GLU A 215 4.89 -17.79 13.59
C GLU A 215 4.16 -17.65 12.24
N LEU A 216 4.74 -16.91 11.30
CA LEU A 216 4.16 -16.74 9.98
C LEU A 216 4.14 -18.06 9.20
N SER A 217 5.22 -18.87 9.29
CA SER A 217 5.26 -20.19 8.65
C SER A 217 4.15 -21.08 9.17
N GLN A 218 3.97 -21.15 10.51
CA GLN A 218 2.88 -21.92 11.14
C GLN A 218 1.50 -21.40 10.75
N ALA A 219 1.32 -20.07 10.73
CA ALA A 219 0.06 -19.47 10.32
C ALA A 219 -0.29 -19.80 8.87
N MET A 220 0.71 -19.85 7.99
CA MET A 220 0.50 -20.21 6.58
C MET A 220 0.26 -21.71 6.39
N ASP A 221 0.82 -22.58 7.24
CA ASP A 221 0.46 -24.00 7.24
C ASP A 221 -1.04 -24.19 7.57
N ILE A 222 -1.54 -23.47 8.56
CA ILE A 222 -2.98 -23.46 8.92
C ILE A 222 -3.84 -22.86 7.80
N PHE A 223 -3.37 -21.78 7.16
CA PHE A 223 -4.12 -21.13 6.09
C PHE A 223 -4.28 -22.02 4.85
N CYS A 224 -3.31 -22.88 4.58
CA CYS A 224 -3.28 -23.75 3.40
C CYS A 224 -3.98 -25.13 3.62
N LEU A 225 -4.44 -25.42 4.85
CA LEU A 225 -5.23 -26.63 5.16
C LEU A 225 -6.67 -26.48 4.68
#